data_e26955cd2d8e52d80caa8062f5fb9695
#
_entry.id   e26955cd2d8e52d80caa8062f5fb9695
#
_cell.length_a   1.000
_cell.length_b   1.000
_cell.length_c   1.000
_cell.angle_alpha   90.00
_cell.angle_beta   90.00
_cell.angle_gamma   90.00
#
_symmetry.space_group_name_H-M   'P 1'
#
loop_
_entity.id
_entity.type
_entity.pdbx_description
1 polymer ?
#
loop_
_entity_poly.entity_id
_entity_poly.type
_entity_poly.pdbx_seq_one_letter_code
_entity_poly.pdbx_strand_id
1 'polypeptide(L)'
;MCVVAYLWGQDYHCVTRRKEDTSQQLMSVRISKLHVLVLLAGAGLFTGTIFAADPTAAGVPNFHAVNDQVYRGGQPTGEGFANLSKLGIKTVIDLRNTGSAAKEEEKAVAAAGMRYVAVPLNGMTAPSTANVAKILSVIHQDTAGPVFVHCRRGADRTGTVVACYRIEHDRWDNQKALDEARALGMHWWERAMAHYVLGYKASTVSTAVQPPAVAQ
;
A
#
# COMPACT_ATOMS: atom_id res chain seq x y z
N MET A 1 42.28 2.47 -30.11
CA MET A 1 41.58 1.54 -29.19
C MET A 1 40.10 1.50 -29.60
N CYS A 2 39.64 0.35 -30.11
CA CYS A 2 38.23 0.16 -30.45
C CYS A 2 37.44 -0.25 -29.20
N VAL A 3 36.39 0.48 -28.86
CA VAL A 3 35.42 0.09 -27.82
C VAL A 3 34.22 -0.49 -28.54
N VAL A 4 33.92 -1.77 -28.29
CA VAL A 4 32.75 -2.46 -28.86
C VAL A 4 31.61 -2.32 -27.88
N ALA A 5 30.52 -1.66 -28.27
CA ALA A 5 29.25 -1.62 -27.53
C ALA A 5 28.27 -2.60 -28.17
N TYR A 6 27.73 -3.52 -27.37
CA TYR A 6 26.64 -4.44 -27.79
C TYR A 6 25.30 -3.72 -27.65
N LEU A 7 24.58 -3.63 -28.76
CA LEU A 7 23.13 -3.38 -28.77
C LEU A 7 22.46 -4.47 -29.62
N TRP A 8 21.32 -4.92 -29.18
CA TRP A 8 20.52 -6.00 -29.73
C TRP A 8 20.26 -5.88 -31.24
N GLY A 9 20.53 -6.96 -31.96
CA GLY A 9 20.14 -7.18 -33.37
C GLY A 9 21.23 -6.79 -34.36
N GLN A 10 21.93 -7.80 -34.86
CA GLN A 10 22.72 -7.89 -36.10
C GLN A 10 22.94 -6.60 -36.90
N ASP A 11 24.01 -5.87 -36.59
CA ASP A 11 24.81 -5.11 -37.54
C ASP A 11 25.94 -4.43 -36.79
N TYR A 12 27.20 -4.67 -37.26
CA TYR A 12 28.42 -4.14 -36.63
C TYR A 12 28.75 -2.80 -37.27
N HIS A 13 28.66 -1.69 -36.55
CA HIS A 13 29.21 -0.40 -37.03
C HIS A 13 30.46 -0.03 -36.25
N CYS A 14 31.57 0.10 -37.01
CA CYS A 14 32.82 0.64 -36.49
C CYS A 14 32.78 2.17 -36.51
N VAL A 15 32.79 2.81 -35.33
CA VAL A 15 32.86 4.28 -35.22
C VAL A 15 34.30 4.68 -34.96
N THR A 16 34.95 5.31 -35.95
CA THR A 16 36.25 5.95 -35.82
C THR A 16 36.10 7.35 -35.24
N ARG A 17 36.72 7.59 -34.09
CA ARG A 17 36.73 8.91 -33.46
C ARG A 17 37.72 9.83 -34.20
N ARG A 18 37.21 10.85 -34.89
CA ARG A 18 38.02 11.94 -35.46
C ARG A 18 38.37 12.90 -34.32
N LYS A 19 39.65 13.20 -34.15
CA LYS A 19 40.13 14.28 -33.27
C LYS A 19 39.72 15.61 -33.90
N GLU A 20 38.84 16.35 -33.26
CA GLU A 20 38.57 17.73 -33.56
C GLU A 20 39.29 18.64 -32.57
N ASP A 21 39.90 19.61 -33.13
CA ASP A 21 40.79 20.63 -32.63
C ASP A 21 40.14 21.51 -31.55
N THR A 22 40.91 21.78 -30.50
CA THR A 22 40.48 22.56 -29.35
C THR A 22 40.76 24.02 -29.61
N SER A 23 39.79 24.76 -30.12
CA SER A 23 39.78 26.23 -30.01
C SER A 23 38.71 26.62 -28.96
N GLN A 24 39.15 26.84 -27.74
CA GLN A 24 38.32 27.43 -26.69
C GLN A 24 38.06 28.90 -26.98
N GLN A 25 36.88 29.20 -27.48
CA GLN A 25 36.39 30.56 -27.54
C GLN A 25 35.69 30.86 -26.19
N LEU A 26 36.45 31.55 -25.32
CA LEU A 26 35.92 32.09 -24.06
C LEU A 26 34.91 33.21 -24.38
N MET A 27 33.62 32.88 -24.41
CA MET A 27 32.56 33.91 -24.42
C MET A 27 32.48 34.50 -23.02
N SER A 28 33.05 35.73 -22.88
CA SER A 28 32.89 36.55 -21.69
C SER A 28 31.44 37.08 -21.63
N VAL A 29 30.60 36.45 -20.83
CA VAL A 29 29.26 36.96 -20.55
C VAL A 29 29.37 38.04 -19.49
N ARG A 30 29.25 39.30 -19.88
CA ARG A 30 29.10 40.44 -18.96
C ARG A 30 27.71 40.40 -18.36
N ILE A 31 27.59 39.83 -17.14
CA ILE A 31 26.35 39.86 -16.35
C ILE A 31 26.27 41.27 -15.74
N SER A 32 25.31 42.10 -16.16
CA SER A 32 25.06 43.38 -15.51
C SER A 32 24.50 43.23 -14.11
N LYS A 33 24.87 44.10 -13.19
CA LYS A 33 24.43 44.07 -11.78
C LYS A 33 22.90 44.02 -11.60
N LEU A 34 22.14 44.38 -12.62
CA LEU A 34 20.68 44.35 -12.61
C LEU A 34 20.12 42.92 -12.75
N HIS A 35 20.83 41.98 -13.40
CA HIS A 35 20.39 40.59 -13.58
C HIS A 35 20.61 39.73 -12.35
N VAL A 36 21.52 40.09 -11.46
CA VAL A 36 21.77 39.35 -10.20
C VAL A 36 20.63 39.58 -9.20
N LEU A 37 19.99 40.77 -9.22
CA LEU A 37 18.89 41.09 -8.28
C LEU A 37 17.58 40.32 -8.59
N VAL A 38 17.34 39.97 -9.85
CA VAL A 38 16.14 39.24 -10.28
C VAL A 38 16.25 37.72 -9.94
N LEU A 39 17.46 37.17 -9.90
CA LEU A 39 17.68 35.74 -9.55
C LEU A 39 17.54 35.44 -8.07
N LEU A 40 17.66 36.45 -7.19
CA LEU A 40 17.51 36.27 -5.73
C LEU A 40 16.06 36.42 -5.25
N ALA A 41 15.18 37.03 -6.04
CA ALA A 41 13.76 37.16 -5.71
C ALA A 41 12.91 35.93 -6.11
N GLY A 42 13.48 34.99 -6.87
CA GLY A 42 12.83 33.77 -7.34
C GLY A 42 13.03 32.52 -6.47
N ALA A 43 13.61 32.65 -5.27
CA ALA A 43 13.62 31.57 -4.28
C ALA A 43 12.22 31.44 -3.64
N GLY A 44 11.21 31.23 -4.49
CA GLY A 44 9.89 30.77 -4.07
C GLY A 44 10.07 29.46 -3.30
N LEU A 45 9.52 29.43 -2.11
CA LEU A 45 9.37 28.25 -1.26
C LEU A 45 8.79 27.10 -2.09
N PHE A 46 9.64 26.33 -2.74
CA PHE A 46 9.27 24.98 -3.17
C PHE A 46 9.08 24.18 -1.90
N THR A 47 7.88 24.25 -1.31
CA THR A 47 7.42 23.25 -0.38
C THR A 47 7.26 21.96 -1.18
N GLY A 48 8.37 21.27 -1.43
CA GLY A 48 8.34 19.93 -1.95
C GLY A 48 7.50 19.11 -0.99
N THR A 49 6.31 18.71 -1.42
CA THR A 49 5.56 17.64 -0.76
C THR A 49 6.49 16.43 -0.77
N ILE A 50 7.09 16.16 0.38
CA ILE A 50 7.82 14.91 0.59
C ILE A 50 6.71 13.84 0.54
N PHE A 51 6.57 13.18 -0.60
CA PHE A 51 5.81 11.93 -0.65
C PHE A 51 6.56 10.98 0.28
N ALA A 52 6.00 10.73 1.46
CA ALA A 52 6.50 9.67 2.32
C ALA A 52 6.49 8.38 1.48
N ALA A 53 7.63 7.72 1.37
CA ALA A 53 7.67 6.40 0.74
C ALA A 53 6.71 5.49 1.49
N ASP A 54 5.99 4.63 0.75
CA ASP A 54 5.12 3.64 1.37
C ASP A 54 5.90 2.89 2.46
N PRO A 55 5.35 2.76 3.67
CA PRO A 55 6.02 2.05 4.73
C PRO A 55 6.29 0.62 4.27
N THR A 56 7.49 0.12 4.49
CA THR A 56 7.86 -1.26 4.21
C THR A 56 8.00 -2.03 5.52
N ALA A 57 7.58 -3.29 5.53
CA ALA A 57 7.81 -4.19 6.65
C ALA A 57 8.59 -5.40 6.16
N ALA A 58 9.88 -5.49 6.50
CA ALA A 58 10.67 -6.68 6.23
C ALA A 58 10.01 -7.93 6.87
N GLY A 59 9.97 -9.02 6.14
CA GLY A 59 9.29 -10.24 6.58
C GLY A 59 7.77 -10.25 6.39
N VAL A 60 7.19 -9.23 5.73
CA VAL A 60 5.76 -9.19 5.38
C VAL A 60 5.60 -9.06 3.86
N PRO A 61 5.29 -10.15 3.15
CA PRO A 61 5.08 -10.09 1.70
C PRO A 61 3.90 -9.19 1.33
N ASN A 62 3.98 -8.51 0.18
CA ASN A 62 2.89 -7.67 -0.34
C ASN A 62 2.32 -6.67 0.69
N PHE A 63 3.23 -6.06 1.47
CA PHE A 63 2.87 -5.09 2.50
C PHE A 63 2.56 -3.73 1.89
N HIS A 64 1.40 -3.16 2.23
CA HIS A 64 0.98 -1.82 1.82
C HIS A 64 0.19 -1.13 2.94
N ALA A 65 0.35 0.20 3.04
CA ALA A 65 -0.56 1.02 3.80
C ALA A 65 -1.84 1.24 2.99
N VAL A 66 -2.99 1.01 3.62
CA VAL A 66 -4.29 1.43 3.07
C VAL A 66 -4.56 2.88 3.49
N ASN A 67 -4.31 3.18 4.75
CA ASN A 67 -4.24 4.51 5.35
C ASN A 67 -3.45 4.44 6.67
N ASP A 68 -3.51 5.48 7.50
CA ASP A 68 -2.77 5.56 8.77
C ASP A 68 -3.24 4.53 9.82
N GLN A 69 -4.44 3.96 9.65
CA GLN A 69 -5.05 3.02 10.59
C GLN A 69 -5.14 1.58 10.05
N VAL A 70 -5.02 1.39 8.75
CA VAL A 70 -5.20 0.09 8.12
C VAL A 70 -4.02 -0.25 7.22
N TYR A 71 -3.45 -1.40 7.47
CA TYR A 71 -2.35 -1.98 6.70
C TYR A 71 -2.76 -3.34 6.18
N ARG A 72 -2.17 -3.76 5.07
CA ARG A 72 -2.46 -5.05 4.45
C ARG A 72 -1.19 -5.79 4.06
N GLY A 73 -1.27 -7.11 3.92
CA GLY A 73 -0.14 -7.89 3.43
C GLY A 73 -0.42 -9.38 3.33
N GLY A 74 0.65 -10.12 3.05
CA GLY A 74 0.68 -11.58 3.14
C GLY A 74 1.08 -12.05 4.53
N GLN A 75 1.19 -13.38 4.67
CA GLN A 75 1.58 -14.04 5.92
C GLN A 75 2.93 -13.52 6.41
N PRO A 76 3.00 -12.87 7.59
CA PRO A 76 4.27 -12.44 8.14
C PRO A 76 5.14 -13.63 8.58
N THR A 77 6.45 -13.43 8.53
CA THR A 77 7.42 -14.26 9.26
C THR A 77 7.50 -13.83 10.72
N GLY A 78 8.26 -14.55 11.56
CA GLY A 78 8.53 -14.11 12.93
C GLY A 78 9.15 -12.70 13.00
N GLU A 79 10.08 -12.38 12.09
CA GLU A 79 10.63 -11.03 11.93
C GLU A 79 9.54 -10.02 11.51
N GLY A 80 8.65 -10.44 10.59
CA GLY A 80 7.55 -9.62 10.12
C GLY A 80 6.64 -9.15 11.26
N PHE A 81 6.29 -10.02 12.22
CA PHE A 81 5.50 -9.62 13.39
C PHE A 81 6.22 -8.60 14.27
N ALA A 82 7.52 -8.77 14.48
CA ALA A 82 8.32 -7.79 15.23
C ALA A 82 8.35 -6.43 14.53
N ASN A 83 8.44 -6.41 13.20
CA ASN A 83 8.44 -5.18 12.42
C ASN A 83 7.06 -4.52 12.36
N LEU A 84 5.97 -5.30 12.27
CA LEU A 84 4.60 -4.76 12.40
C LEU A 84 4.37 -4.10 13.76
N SER A 85 4.84 -4.71 14.84
CA SER A 85 4.78 -4.11 16.19
C SER A 85 5.55 -2.80 16.29
N LYS A 86 6.76 -2.71 15.68
CA LYS A 86 7.55 -1.47 15.60
C LYS A 86 6.86 -0.37 14.79
N LEU A 87 6.09 -0.74 13.75
CA LEU A 87 5.26 0.18 12.99
C LEU A 87 4.02 0.68 13.77
N GLY A 88 3.82 0.18 14.98
CA GLY A 88 2.72 0.58 15.84
C GLY A 88 1.43 -0.21 15.64
N ILE A 89 1.44 -1.27 14.81
CA ILE A 89 0.28 -2.15 14.63
C ILE A 89 -0.13 -2.72 16.00
N LYS A 90 -1.44 -2.69 16.29
CA LYS A 90 -2.01 -3.19 17.55
C LYS A 90 -2.85 -4.44 17.35
N THR A 91 -3.43 -4.62 16.18
CA THR A 91 -4.29 -5.76 15.87
C THR A 91 -3.89 -6.41 14.55
N VAL A 92 -3.79 -7.72 14.56
CA VAL A 92 -3.57 -8.55 13.35
C VAL A 92 -4.83 -9.35 13.08
N ILE A 93 -5.40 -9.19 11.86
CA ILE A 93 -6.57 -9.93 11.38
C ILE A 93 -6.10 -10.98 10.39
N ASP A 94 -6.21 -12.26 10.76
CA ASP A 94 -5.89 -13.39 9.90
C ASP A 94 -7.12 -13.93 9.18
N LEU A 95 -7.08 -13.86 7.85
CA LEU A 95 -8.15 -14.34 6.96
C LEU A 95 -7.92 -15.79 6.49
N ARG A 96 -6.89 -16.47 6.99
CA ARG A 96 -6.58 -17.85 6.61
C ARG A 96 -7.48 -18.84 7.35
N ASN A 97 -7.45 -20.09 6.85
CA ASN A 97 -8.16 -21.17 7.50
C ASN A 97 -7.56 -21.45 8.90
N THR A 98 -8.41 -21.88 9.82
CA THR A 98 -8.01 -22.31 11.16
C THR A 98 -7.16 -23.60 11.11
N GLY A 99 -6.34 -23.80 12.12
CA GLY A 99 -5.47 -24.97 12.24
C GLY A 99 -4.28 -24.72 13.18
N SER A 100 -3.30 -25.61 13.18
CA SER A 100 -2.09 -25.48 14.01
C SER A 100 -1.32 -24.20 13.68
N ALA A 101 -1.18 -23.88 12.39
CA ALA A 101 -0.49 -22.66 11.94
C ALA A 101 -1.16 -21.37 12.45
N ALA A 102 -2.48 -21.33 12.56
CA ALA A 102 -3.20 -20.17 13.12
C ALA A 102 -2.92 -20.04 14.64
N LYS A 103 -2.86 -21.15 15.37
CA LYS A 103 -2.52 -21.15 16.80
C LYS A 103 -1.07 -20.72 17.07
N GLU A 104 -0.15 -21.12 16.20
CA GLU A 104 1.24 -20.68 16.30
C GLU A 104 1.38 -19.19 16.02
N GLU A 105 0.63 -18.69 15.04
CA GLU A 105 0.60 -17.25 14.75
C GLU A 105 -0.01 -16.45 15.89
N GLU A 106 -1.12 -16.89 16.46
CA GLU A 106 -1.73 -16.25 17.64
C GLU A 106 -0.70 -16.03 18.75
N LYS A 107 0.14 -17.06 19.03
CA LYS A 107 1.23 -16.95 20.01
C LYS A 107 2.29 -15.93 19.58
N ALA A 108 2.69 -15.94 18.31
CA ALA A 108 3.69 -15.03 17.79
C ALA A 108 3.20 -13.57 17.81
N VAL A 109 1.95 -13.32 17.47
CA VAL A 109 1.31 -12.01 17.53
C VAL A 109 1.22 -11.51 18.96
N ALA A 110 0.79 -12.37 19.90
CA ALA A 110 0.73 -12.04 21.33
C ALA A 110 2.14 -11.76 21.89
N ALA A 111 3.14 -12.55 21.51
CA ALA A 111 4.53 -12.33 21.93
C ALA A 111 5.10 -10.99 21.41
N ALA A 112 4.62 -10.51 20.27
CA ALA A 112 4.96 -9.19 19.73
C ALA A 112 4.14 -8.03 20.33
N GLY A 113 3.27 -8.32 21.33
CA GLY A 113 2.46 -7.32 22.03
C GLY A 113 1.24 -6.83 21.24
N MET A 114 0.76 -7.62 20.27
CA MET A 114 -0.40 -7.31 19.44
C MET A 114 -1.58 -8.23 19.74
N ARG A 115 -2.79 -7.80 19.39
CA ARG A 115 -4.01 -8.59 19.46
C ARG A 115 -4.18 -9.42 18.18
N TYR A 116 -4.54 -10.69 18.32
CA TYR A 116 -4.84 -11.56 17.18
C TYR A 116 -6.35 -11.76 17.02
N VAL A 117 -6.85 -11.66 15.80
CA VAL A 117 -8.24 -11.87 15.43
C VAL A 117 -8.31 -12.77 14.20
N ALA A 118 -8.85 -13.99 14.35
CA ALA A 118 -9.07 -14.89 13.23
C ALA A 118 -10.50 -14.74 12.69
N VAL A 119 -10.61 -14.46 11.38
CA VAL A 119 -11.87 -14.51 10.62
C VAL A 119 -11.62 -15.28 9.32
N PRO A 120 -11.70 -16.61 9.36
CA PRO A 120 -11.36 -17.45 8.23
C PRO A 120 -12.25 -17.20 7.01
N LEU A 121 -11.64 -16.95 5.86
CA LEU A 121 -12.31 -16.88 4.56
C LEU A 121 -11.86 -18.04 3.68
N ASN A 122 -12.78 -18.62 2.92
CA ASN A 122 -12.43 -19.60 1.91
C ASN A 122 -11.59 -18.92 0.79
N GLY A 123 -10.50 -19.57 0.38
CA GLY A 123 -9.61 -19.01 -0.64
C GLY A 123 -10.09 -19.17 -2.07
N MET A 124 -11.20 -19.89 -2.31
CA MET A 124 -11.71 -20.26 -3.64
C MET A 124 -13.11 -19.70 -3.92
N THR A 125 -13.79 -19.15 -2.93
CA THR A 125 -15.17 -18.66 -3.06
C THR A 125 -15.28 -17.22 -2.56
N ALA A 126 -16.38 -16.56 -2.94
CA ALA A 126 -16.72 -15.27 -2.37
C ALA A 126 -16.87 -15.39 -0.84
N PRO A 127 -16.46 -14.37 -0.06
CA PRO A 127 -16.71 -14.36 1.37
C PRO A 127 -18.21 -14.18 1.65
N SER A 128 -18.66 -14.64 2.82
CA SER A 128 -20.00 -14.29 3.28
C SER A 128 -20.06 -12.82 3.71
N THR A 129 -21.22 -12.19 3.51
CA THR A 129 -21.44 -10.80 3.97
C THR A 129 -21.24 -10.68 5.48
N ALA A 130 -21.63 -11.69 6.26
CA ALA A 130 -21.44 -11.72 7.70
C ALA A 130 -19.94 -11.69 8.10
N ASN A 131 -19.09 -12.44 7.39
CA ASN A 131 -17.65 -12.42 7.64
C ASN A 131 -17.02 -11.08 7.30
N VAL A 132 -17.39 -10.50 6.16
CA VAL A 132 -16.89 -9.16 5.77
C VAL A 132 -17.34 -8.13 6.79
N ALA A 133 -18.62 -8.11 7.16
CA ALA A 133 -19.13 -7.20 8.18
C ALA A 133 -18.41 -7.34 9.52
N LYS A 134 -18.13 -8.58 9.96
CA LYS A 134 -17.34 -8.84 11.16
C LYS A 134 -15.93 -8.25 11.06
N ILE A 135 -15.25 -8.44 9.93
CA ILE A 135 -13.90 -7.90 9.72
C ILE A 135 -13.92 -6.37 9.73
N LEU A 136 -14.85 -5.76 8.99
CA LEU A 136 -14.98 -4.30 8.95
C LEU A 136 -15.35 -3.72 10.32
N SER A 137 -16.20 -4.42 11.08
CA SER A 137 -16.51 -4.04 12.47
C SER A 137 -15.25 -4.02 13.34
N VAL A 138 -14.36 -5.02 13.23
CA VAL A 138 -13.08 -5.04 13.96
C VAL A 138 -12.20 -3.86 13.54
N ILE A 139 -12.11 -3.56 12.24
CA ILE A 139 -11.31 -2.44 11.73
C ILE A 139 -11.84 -1.10 12.25
N HIS A 140 -13.17 -0.88 12.20
CA HIS A 140 -13.78 0.40 12.59
C HIS A 140 -13.83 0.61 14.11
N GLN A 141 -13.93 -0.47 14.89
CA GLN A 141 -14.09 -0.40 16.34
C GLN A 141 -12.78 -0.54 17.12
N ASP A 142 -11.68 -0.80 16.43
CA ASP A 142 -10.41 -0.96 17.10
C ASP A 142 -9.83 0.38 17.50
N THR A 143 -10.10 0.77 18.75
CA THR A 143 -9.58 1.99 19.35
C THR A 143 -8.15 1.82 19.88
N ALA A 144 -7.60 0.60 19.86
CA ALA A 144 -6.26 0.32 20.36
C ALA A 144 -5.15 0.86 19.44
N GLY A 145 -5.46 1.06 18.15
CA GLY A 145 -4.54 1.61 17.15
C GLY A 145 -4.60 0.88 15.81
N PRO A 146 -3.55 1.04 14.97
CA PRO A 146 -3.56 0.51 13.61
C PRO A 146 -3.74 -1.01 13.52
N VAL A 147 -4.44 -1.43 12.46
CA VAL A 147 -4.80 -2.82 12.19
C VAL A 147 -4.05 -3.33 10.96
N PHE A 148 -3.54 -4.55 11.03
CA PHE A 148 -2.97 -5.26 9.88
C PHE A 148 -3.86 -6.42 9.45
N VAL A 149 -4.31 -6.42 8.20
CA VAL A 149 -5.18 -7.46 7.61
C VAL A 149 -4.37 -8.30 6.63
N HIS A 150 -4.38 -9.61 6.80
CA HIS A 150 -3.63 -10.48 5.91
C HIS A 150 -4.33 -11.82 5.59
N CYS A 151 -3.84 -12.44 4.53
CA CYS A 151 -4.06 -13.84 4.21
C CYS A 151 -2.72 -14.50 3.86
N ARG A 152 -2.70 -15.61 3.11
CA ARG A 152 -1.44 -16.26 2.76
C ARG A 152 -0.54 -15.37 1.88
N ARG A 153 -1.08 -14.78 0.81
CA ARG A 153 -0.33 -13.96 -0.17
C ARG A 153 -0.56 -12.45 -0.02
N GLY A 154 -1.57 -12.05 0.75
CA GLY A 154 -1.97 -10.64 0.83
C GLY A 154 -2.70 -10.13 -0.40
N ALA A 155 -3.12 -11.01 -1.30
CA ALA A 155 -3.70 -10.69 -2.60
C ALA A 155 -5.23 -10.82 -2.61
N ASP A 156 -5.76 -12.04 -2.78
CA ASP A 156 -7.17 -12.27 -3.12
C ASP A 156 -8.13 -11.99 -1.97
N ARG A 157 -8.07 -12.76 -0.86
CA ARG A 157 -8.93 -12.55 0.32
C ARG A 157 -8.72 -11.18 0.95
N THR A 158 -7.45 -10.80 1.12
CA THR A 158 -7.08 -9.49 1.65
C THR A 158 -7.53 -8.37 0.71
N GLY A 159 -7.33 -8.51 -0.60
CA GLY A 159 -7.80 -7.56 -1.59
C GLY A 159 -9.32 -7.38 -1.57
N THR A 160 -10.08 -8.48 -1.45
CA THR A 160 -11.54 -8.44 -1.35
C THR A 160 -12.01 -7.65 -0.12
N VAL A 161 -11.41 -7.93 1.05
CA VAL A 161 -11.75 -7.25 2.30
C VAL A 161 -11.40 -5.77 2.24
N VAL A 162 -10.20 -5.43 1.77
CA VAL A 162 -9.75 -4.04 1.65
C VAL A 162 -10.58 -3.29 0.61
N ALA A 163 -10.98 -3.91 -0.50
CA ALA A 163 -11.90 -3.29 -1.45
C ALA A 163 -13.25 -2.95 -0.80
N CYS A 164 -13.83 -3.85 0.00
CA CYS A 164 -15.05 -3.55 0.74
C CYS A 164 -14.84 -2.41 1.75
N TYR A 165 -13.70 -2.37 2.43
CA TYR A 165 -13.32 -1.26 3.30
C TYR A 165 -13.26 0.07 2.54
N ARG A 166 -12.62 0.12 1.37
CA ARG A 166 -12.55 1.32 0.51
C ARG A 166 -13.94 1.81 0.09
N ILE A 167 -14.84 0.87 -0.26
CA ILE A 167 -16.23 1.21 -0.63
C ILE A 167 -16.99 1.77 0.57
N GLU A 168 -16.86 1.15 1.75
CA GLU A 168 -17.61 1.53 2.93
C GLU A 168 -17.06 2.80 3.61
N HIS A 169 -15.74 2.86 3.81
CA HIS A 169 -15.06 3.93 4.53
C HIS A 169 -14.73 5.12 3.62
N ASP A 170 -14.05 4.85 2.49
CA ASP A 170 -13.53 5.91 1.59
C ASP A 170 -14.56 6.33 0.54
N ARG A 171 -15.73 5.67 0.49
CA ARG A 171 -16.80 5.92 -0.49
C ARG A 171 -16.38 5.76 -1.95
N TRP A 172 -15.41 4.87 -2.17
CA TRP A 172 -15.00 4.53 -3.53
C TRP A 172 -16.12 3.77 -4.26
N ASP A 173 -16.17 3.97 -5.59
CA ASP A 173 -16.96 3.07 -6.43
C ASP A 173 -16.34 1.66 -6.46
N ASN A 174 -17.17 0.68 -6.71
CA ASN A 174 -16.79 -0.72 -6.62
C ASN A 174 -15.72 -1.11 -7.65
N GLN A 175 -15.75 -0.50 -8.84
CA GLN A 175 -14.76 -0.79 -9.88
C GLN A 175 -13.38 -0.28 -9.46
N LYS A 176 -13.28 0.95 -8.95
CA LYS A 176 -12.03 1.52 -8.44
C LYS A 176 -11.43 0.66 -7.33
N ALA A 177 -12.28 0.19 -6.39
CA ALA A 177 -11.83 -0.67 -5.31
C ALA A 177 -11.33 -2.04 -5.80
N LEU A 178 -11.98 -2.60 -6.82
CA LEU A 178 -11.54 -3.84 -7.45
C LEU A 178 -10.23 -3.65 -8.22
N ASP A 179 -10.06 -2.51 -8.90
CA ASP A 179 -8.83 -2.21 -9.65
C ASP A 179 -7.63 -2.06 -8.72
N GLU A 180 -7.78 -1.43 -7.54
CA GLU A 180 -6.74 -1.43 -6.50
C GLU A 180 -6.41 -2.87 -6.04
N ALA A 181 -7.42 -3.69 -5.77
CA ALA A 181 -7.19 -5.08 -5.35
C ALA A 181 -6.41 -5.88 -6.41
N ARG A 182 -6.69 -5.66 -7.70
CA ARG A 182 -5.98 -6.28 -8.83
C ARG A 182 -4.56 -5.75 -8.98
N ALA A 183 -4.36 -4.46 -8.87
CA ALA A 183 -3.04 -3.83 -8.90
C ALA A 183 -2.14 -4.38 -7.79
N LEU A 184 -2.72 -4.74 -6.63
CA LEU A 184 -2.03 -5.33 -5.48
C LEU A 184 -2.07 -6.87 -5.46
N GLY A 185 -2.28 -7.51 -6.62
CA GLY A 185 -2.04 -8.92 -6.85
C GLY A 185 -3.25 -9.85 -6.80
N MET A 186 -4.48 -9.33 -6.69
CA MET A 186 -5.67 -10.18 -6.85
C MET A 186 -5.70 -10.78 -8.25
N HIS A 187 -5.80 -12.11 -8.33
CA HIS A 187 -5.74 -12.81 -9.60
C HIS A 187 -7.01 -12.59 -10.42
N TRP A 188 -6.84 -12.50 -11.73
CA TRP A 188 -7.94 -12.29 -12.68
C TRP A 188 -8.94 -13.46 -12.70
N TRP A 189 -8.53 -14.67 -12.30
CA TRP A 189 -9.40 -15.86 -12.22
C TRP A 189 -10.21 -15.94 -10.92
N GLU A 190 -9.94 -15.09 -9.93
CA GLU A 190 -10.74 -15.01 -8.69
C GLU A 190 -12.08 -14.30 -8.95
N ARG A 191 -12.85 -14.87 -9.89
CA ARG A 191 -14.10 -14.27 -10.40
C ARG A 191 -15.16 -14.11 -9.32
N ALA A 192 -15.28 -15.09 -8.42
CA ALA A 192 -16.26 -15.04 -7.34
C ALA A 192 -15.99 -13.86 -6.36
N MET A 193 -14.72 -13.63 -6.01
CA MET A 193 -14.32 -12.51 -5.17
C MET A 193 -14.49 -11.18 -5.90
N ALA A 194 -14.12 -11.11 -7.19
CA ALA A 194 -14.31 -9.91 -7.99
C ALA A 194 -15.79 -9.53 -8.14
N HIS A 195 -16.67 -10.50 -8.41
CA HIS A 195 -18.11 -10.29 -8.47
C HIS A 195 -18.68 -9.83 -7.11
N TYR A 196 -18.16 -10.39 -6.00
CA TYR A 196 -18.55 -9.96 -4.68
C TYR A 196 -18.22 -8.47 -4.44
N VAL A 197 -17.01 -8.04 -4.79
CA VAL A 197 -16.61 -6.63 -4.68
C VAL A 197 -17.48 -5.74 -5.56
N LEU A 198 -17.72 -6.11 -6.83
CA LEU A 198 -18.57 -5.33 -7.74
C LEU A 198 -20.03 -5.22 -7.27
N GLY A 199 -20.54 -6.22 -6.57
CA GLY A 199 -21.90 -6.23 -6.01
C GLY A 199 -22.00 -5.72 -4.58
N TYR A 200 -20.86 -5.38 -3.94
CA TYR A 200 -20.86 -4.95 -2.54
C TYR A 200 -21.61 -3.62 -2.36
N LYS A 201 -22.43 -3.58 -1.31
CA LYS A 201 -23.17 -2.36 -0.93
C LYS A 201 -22.69 -1.94 0.45
N ALA A 202 -22.21 -0.70 0.56
CA ALA A 202 -21.84 -0.12 1.84
C ALA A 202 -23.03 -0.20 2.80
N SER A 203 -22.74 -0.56 4.05
CA SER A 203 -23.75 -0.55 5.11
C SER A 203 -24.29 0.86 5.29
N THR A 204 -25.61 1.00 5.27
CA THR A 204 -26.29 2.29 5.55
C THR A 204 -26.34 2.59 7.06
N VAL A 205 -25.47 1.97 7.87
CA VAL A 205 -25.37 2.32 9.27
C VAL A 205 -24.78 3.72 9.36
N SER A 206 -25.69 4.70 9.40
CA SER A 206 -25.41 6.08 9.73
C SER A 206 -24.64 6.08 11.06
N THR A 207 -23.39 6.49 11.06
CA THR A 207 -22.66 6.94 12.24
C THR A 207 -23.26 8.30 12.65
N ALA A 208 -24.54 8.30 13.04
CA ALA A 208 -25.09 9.38 13.84
C ALA A 208 -24.49 9.22 15.24
N VAL A 209 -23.27 9.68 15.44
CA VAL A 209 -22.82 10.12 16.74
C VAL A 209 -23.70 11.33 17.05
N GLN A 210 -24.80 11.07 17.72
CA GLN A 210 -25.65 12.11 18.30
C GLN A 210 -24.81 12.79 19.39
N PRO A 211 -24.49 14.09 19.29
CA PRO A 211 -23.81 14.77 20.37
C PRO A 211 -24.69 14.67 21.62
N PRO A 212 -24.11 14.51 22.81
CA PRO A 212 -24.87 14.44 24.04
C PRO A 212 -25.74 15.68 24.15
N ALA A 213 -27.04 15.47 24.38
CA ALA A 213 -27.99 16.53 24.65
C ALA A 213 -27.49 17.36 25.85
N VAL A 214 -27.16 18.61 25.60
CA VAL A 214 -26.87 19.57 26.67
C VAL A 214 -28.15 19.79 27.42
N ALA A 215 -28.24 19.24 28.64
CA ALA A 215 -29.34 19.55 29.55
C ALA A 215 -29.25 21.03 29.90
N GLN A 216 -30.33 21.76 29.63
CA GLN A 216 -30.57 23.14 30.11
C GLN A 216 -31.05 23.10 31.54
#